data_9ca3a4bbf749dffdf8185cb9e6433b4a
#
_entry.id   9ca3a4bbf749dffdf8185cb9e6433b4a
#
_cell.length_a   1.000
_cell.length_b   1.000
_cell.length_c   1.000
_cell.angle_alpha   90.00
_cell.angle_beta   90.00
_cell.angle_gamma   90.00
#
_symmetry.space_group_name_H-M   'P 1'
#
loop_
_entity.id
_entity.type
_entity.pdbx_description
1 polymer ?
#
loop_
_entity_poly.entity_id
_entity_poly.type
_entity_poly.pdbx_seq_one_letter_code
_entity_poly.pdbx_strand_id
1 'polypeptide(L)'
;MNPDLALGTYRCRDIPQAADHAVACGASWIDTAPNYHHGRAQTQLQPVLTGNPDLRVSTKAGFFTPDVATAASDARVLTPAEAASGHCLTDRYVTWQSRRNAAELGCTPDIVFVHNPERAAHPHDAMAGAFTALEAEARAGRIGSYGVATWTGFESAFSVADLLDIATRCGGPGHHLTAVQLPVSLVMLKPVTQALDGTGPLAEAAAAGLDTFISAPLHGGELPAMITDELAQLIDAGTTAAEAALHLTASTPGVKHILLGSGRAQHWKAAQRVLALPPLPDKTLHEVIDVLGA
;
A
#
# COMPACT_ATOMS: atom_id res chain seq x y z
N MET A 1 7.77 -12.62 13.39
CA MET A 1 6.98 -11.51 13.97
C MET A 1 5.70 -11.45 13.16
N ASN A 2 4.53 -11.41 13.81
CA ASN A 2 3.27 -11.34 13.07
C ASN A 2 3.14 -9.96 12.39
N PRO A 3 2.52 -9.88 11.20
CA PRO A 3 2.30 -8.60 10.54
C PRO A 3 1.30 -7.73 11.31
N ASP A 4 1.44 -6.40 11.15
CA ASP A 4 0.50 -5.43 11.69
C ASP A 4 -0.72 -5.26 10.79
N LEU A 5 -1.89 -5.06 11.40
CA LEU A 5 -3.10 -4.71 10.69
C LEU A 5 -3.21 -3.18 10.58
N ALA A 6 -3.30 -2.68 9.36
CA ALA A 6 -3.43 -1.27 9.03
C ALA A 6 -4.74 -0.99 8.28
N LEU A 7 -5.26 0.24 8.38
CA LEU A 7 -6.42 0.63 7.58
C LEU A 7 -5.98 1.00 6.14
N GLY A 8 -6.55 0.33 5.13
CA GLY A 8 -6.51 0.78 3.75
C GLY A 8 -7.82 1.48 3.38
N THR A 9 -7.76 2.76 2.99
CA THR A 9 -9.00 3.53 2.72
C THR A 9 -9.55 3.32 1.30
N TYR A 10 -8.87 2.58 0.44
CA TYR A 10 -9.38 2.24 -0.89
C TYR A 10 -10.71 1.47 -0.79
N ARG A 11 -11.74 1.94 -1.49
CA ARG A 11 -13.11 1.40 -1.46
C ARG A 11 -13.81 1.44 -0.08
N CYS A 12 -13.26 2.12 0.94
CA CYS A 12 -14.01 2.39 2.16
C CYS A 12 -15.21 3.29 1.87
N ARG A 13 -16.39 2.89 2.37
CA ARG A 13 -17.64 3.66 2.16
C ARG A 13 -17.75 4.85 3.11
N ASP A 14 -17.34 4.66 4.35
CA ASP A 14 -17.32 5.66 5.42
C ASP A 14 -15.92 5.64 6.03
N ILE A 15 -15.09 6.58 5.62
CA ILE A 15 -13.68 6.64 6.01
C ILE A 15 -13.52 7.03 7.48
N PRO A 16 -14.21 8.06 8.03
CA PRO A 16 -14.14 8.38 9.43
C PRO A 16 -14.50 7.20 10.33
N GLN A 17 -15.64 6.55 10.08
CA GLN A 17 -16.07 5.40 10.86
C GLN A 17 -15.08 4.22 10.76
N ALA A 18 -14.53 3.97 9.55
CA ALA A 18 -13.53 2.92 9.37
C ALA A 18 -12.25 3.21 10.14
N ALA A 19 -11.80 4.48 10.17
CA ALA A 19 -10.64 4.92 10.91
C ALA A 19 -10.85 4.82 12.42
N ASP A 20 -12.01 5.25 12.93
CA ASP A 20 -12.36 5.12 14.35
C ASP A 20 -12.36 3.64 14.80
N HIS A 21 -12.93 2.74 14.00
CA HIS A 21 -12.92 1.31 14.29
C HIS A 21 -11.50 0.71 14.22
N ALA A 22 -10.69 1.14 13.25
CA ALA A 22 -9.31 0.69 13.13
C ALA A 22 -8.49 1.08 14.35
N VAL A 23 -8.56 2.36 14.75
CA VAL A 23 -7.88 2.90 15.95
C VAL A 23 -8.36 2.20 17.21
N ALA A 24 -9.68 2.05 17.40
CA ALA A 24 -10.25 1.34 18.56
C ALA A 24 -9.80 -0.14 18.63
N CYS A 25 -9.42 -0.72 17.51
CA CYS A 25 -8.82 -2.05 17.41
C CYS A 25 -7.28 -2.03 17.42
N GLY A 26 -6.64 -0.92 17.75
CA GLY A 26 -5.19 -0.83 17.91
C GLY A 26 -4.40 -0.72 16.61
N ALA A 27 -5.05 -0.36 15.48
CA ALA A 27 -4.30 -0.05 14.26
C ALA A 27 -3.41 1.19 14.49
N SER A 28 -2.12 1.05 14.18
CA SER A 28 -1.12 2.10 14.31
C SER A 28 -0.83 2.82 12.98
N TRP A 29 -1.50 2.39 11.88
CA TRP A 29 -1.24 2.88 10.53
C TRP A 29 -2.52 3.01 9.70
N ILE A 30 -2.60 4.11 8.93
CA ILE A 30 -3.62 4.31 7.89
C ILE A 30 -2.93 4.55 6.55
N ASP A 31 -3.37 3.85 5.50
CA ASP A 31 -2.97 4.09 4.11
C ASP A 31 -4.10 4.74 3.32
N THR A 32 -3.80 5.81 2.60
CA THR A 32 -4.75 6.55 1.79
C THR A 32 -4.14 7.01 0.44
N ALA A 33 -4.90 7.75 -0.34
CA ALA A 33 -4.43 8.41 -1.55
C ALA A 33 -5.30 9.62 -1.93
N PRO A 34 -4.75 10.61 -2.65
CA PRO A 34 -5.48 11.83 -3.04
C PRO A 34 -6.67 11.59 -3.97
N ASN A 35 -6.68 10.47 -4.71
CA ASN A 35 -7.78 10.12 -5.61
C ASN A 35 -8.83 9.18 -4.97
N TYR A 36 -8.63 8.69 -3.73
CA TYR A 36 -9.57 7.80 -3.07
C TYR A 36 -10.83 8.55 -2.64
N HIS A 37 -11.96 7.83 -2.59
CA HIS A 37 -13.26 8.39 -2.22
C HIS A 37 -13.58 9.71 -2.96
N HIS A 38 -13.35 9.72 -4.29
CA HIS A 38 -13.56 10.89 -5.16
C HIS A 38 -12.76 12.13 -4.72
N GLY A 39 -11.53 11.93 -4.24
CA GLY A 39 -10.63 13.00 -3.81
C GLY A 39 -10.87 13.52 -2.39
N ARG A 40 -11.73 12.88 -1.59
CA ARG A 40 -12.10 13.33 -0.24
C ARG A 40 -11.49 12.51 0.88
N ALA A 41 -10.78 11.42 0.55
CA ALA A 41 -10.29 10.50 1.57
C ALA A 41 -9.37 11.17 2.60
N GLN A 42 -8.44 12.00 2.16
CA GLN A 42 -7.47 12.67 3.02
C GLN A 42 -8.13 13.67 3.97
N THR A 43 -9.00 14.54 3.45
CA THR A 43 -9.72 15.53 4.27
C THR A 43 -10.66 14.88 5.27
N GLN A 44 -11.24 13.71 4.95
CA GLN A 44 -12.08 12.95 5.87
C GLN A 44 -11.28 12.27 6.99
N LEU A 45 -10.00 11.98 6.78
CA LEU A 45 -9.11 11.43 7.81
C LEU A 45 -8.57 12.49 8.77
N GLN A 46 -8.50 13.75 8.36
CA GLN A 46 -7.89 14.83 9.14
C GLN A 46 -8.36 14.89 10.61
N PRO A 47 -9.67 14.80 10.95
CA PRO A 47 -10.11 14.83 12.34
C PRO A 47 -9.57 13.65 13.15
N VAL A 48 -9.52 12.44 12.57
CA VAL A 48 -9.02 11.24 13.24
C VAL A 48 -7.52 11.35 13.49
N LEU A 49 -6.74 11.81 12.48
CA LEU A 49 -5.30 12.01 12.61
C LEU A 49 -4.98 13.09 13.66
N THR A 50 -5.74 14.19 13.68
CA THR A 50 -5.59 15.25 14.70
C THR A 50 -5.86 14.74 16.11
N GLY A 51 -6.86 13.86 16.26
CA GLY A 51 -7.22 13.26 17.55
C GLY A 51 -6.28 12.13 18.02
N ASN A 52 -5.42 11.62 17.13
CA ASN A 52 -4.52 10.50 17.39
C ASN A 52 -3.10 10.80 16.84
N PRO A 53 -2.30 11.63 17.51
CA PRO A 53 -1.02 12.11 17.00
C PRO A 53 0.05 11.01 16.80
N ASP A 54 -0.11 9.88 17.47
CA ASP A 54 0.79 8.71 17.33
C ASP A 54 0.40 7.80 16.16
N LEU A 55 -0.75 8.05 15.52
CA LEU A 55 -1.23 7.28 14.38
C LEU A 55 -0.45 7.66 13.12
N ARG A 56 0.26 6.71 12.56
CA ARG A 56 1.04 6.92 11.33
C ARG A 56 0.16 6.91 10.09
N VAL A 57 0.54 7.70 9.10
CA VAL A 57 -0.22 7.79 7.84
C VAL A 57 0.69 7.71 6.63
N SER A 58 0.29 6.88 5.67
CA SER A 58 0.85 6.90 4.32
C SER A 58 -0.16 7.42 3.31
N THR A 59 0.35 8.12 2.32
CA THR A 59 -0.42 8.60 1.16
C THR A 59 0.36 8.35 -0.13
N LYS A 60 -0.15 8.84 -1.25
CA LYS A 60 0.43 8.55 -2.56
C LYS A 60 0.54 9.82 -3.43
N ALA A 61 1.46 9.78 -4.41
CA ALA A 61 1.56 10.77 -5.49
C ALA A 61 1.55 10.04 -6.84
N GLY A 62 0.76 10.55 -7.78
CA GLY A 62 0.63 9.99 -9.13
C GLY A 62 -0.77 10.21 -9.69
N PHE A 63 -1.77 9.47 -9.21
CA PHE A 63 -3.15 9.65 -9.63
C PHE A 63 -3.79 10.90 -9.03
N PHE A 64 -4.74 11.47 -9.77
CA PHE A 64 -5.50 12.63 -9.34
C PHE A 64 -6.93 12.62 -9.91
N THR A 65 -7.80 13.40 -9.26
CA THR A 65 -9.18 13.65 -9.72
C THR A 65 -9.22 14.84 -10.68
N PRO A 66 -10.32 15.06 -11.44
CA PRO A 66 -10.47 16.23 -12.30
C PRO A 66 -10.28 17.57 -11.58
N ASP A 67 -10.77 17.69 -10.34
CA ASP A 67 -10.60 18.91 -9.53
C ASP A 67 -9.14 19.17 -9.19
N VAL A 68 -8.40 18.10 -8.84
CA VAL A 68 -6.96 18.18 -8.58
C VAL A 68 -6.19 18.51 -9.87
N ALA A 69 -6.60 17.94 -11.02
CA ALA A 69 -6.01 18.28 -12.33
C ALA A 69 -6.17 19.77 -12.65
N THR A 70 -7.36 20.34 -12.41
CA THR A 70 -7.62 21.77 -12.59
C THR A 70 -6.72 22.61 -11.69
N ALA A 71 -6.68 22.33 -10.38
CA ALA A 71 -5.83 23.06 -9.43
C ALA A 71 -4.33 22.96 -9.77
N ALA A 72 -3.87 21.80 -10.22
CA ALA A 72 -2.48 21.58 -10.63
C ALA A 72 -2.13 22.32 -11.95
N SER A 73 -3.10 22.42 -12.87
CA SER A 73 -2.94 23.19 -14.11
C SER A 73 -2.87 24.69 -13.82
N ASP A 74 -3.74 25.20 -12.94
CA ASP A 74 -3.71 26.60 -12.49
C ASP A 74 -2.38 26.95 -11.80
N ALA A 75 -1.85 26.00 -11.02
CA ALA A 75 -0.52 26.09 -10.41
C ALA A 75 0.63 25.89 -11.41
N ARG A 76 0.35 25.62 -12.69
CA ARG A 76 1.32 25.37 -13.77
C ARG A 76 2.27 24.18 -13.49
N VAL A 77 1.79 23.19 -12.73
CA VAL A 77 2.55 21.95 -12.45
C VAL A 77 2.12 20.78 -13.34
N LEU A 78 1.01 20.91 -14.08
CA LEU A 78 0.61 20.00 -15.14
C LEU A 78 0.47 20.74 -16.48
N THR A 79 0.92 20.11 -17.54
CA THR A 79 0.55 20.49 -18.91
C THR A 79 -0.86 19.99 -19.24
N PRO A 80 -1.53 20.50 -20.29
CA PRO A 80 -2.84 19.98 -20.69
C PRO A 80 -2.85 18.48 -21.00
N ALA A 81 -1.78 17.94 -21.59
CA ALA A 81 -1.65 16.50 -21.86
C ALA A 81 -1.49 15.67 -20.59
N GLU A 82 -0.68 16.13 -19.63
CA GLU A 82 -0.54 15.47 -18.33
C GLU A 82 -1.87 15.53 -17.54
N ALA A 83 -2.56 16.65 -17.53
CA ALA A 83 -3.87 16.79 -16.87
C ALA A 83 -4.91 15.81 -17.45
N ALA A 84 -4.92 15.61 -18.75
CA ALA A 84 -5.83 14.68 -19.43
C ALA A 84 -5.52 13.20 -19.14
N SER A 85 -4.29 12.85 -18.73
CA SER A 85 -3.88 11.46 -18.47
C SER A 85 -4.44 10.89 -17.16
N GLY A 86 -4.82 11.73 -16.20
CA GLY A 86 -5.26 11.33 -14.85
C GLY A 86 -4.14 10.78 -13.95
N HIS A 87 -2.88 10.80 -14.43
CA HIS A 87 -1.72 10.29 -13.70
C HIS A 87 -0.45 11.02 -14.15
N CYS A 88 0.37 11.47 -13.19
CA CYS A 88 1.62 12.17 -13.49
C CYS A 88 2.66 11.90 -12.39
N LEU A 89 3.91 11.64 -12.81
CA LEU A 89 5.05 11.38 -11.91
C LEU A 89 6.22 12.35 -12.16
N THR A 90 5.98 13.49 -12.84
CA THR A 90 7.02 14.50 -12.98
C THR A 90 7.39 15.10 -11.61
N ASP A 91 8.65 15.46 -11.43
CA ASP A 91 9.19 16.03 -10.20
C ASP A 91 8.38 17.23 -9.68
N ARG A 92 8.01 18.15 -10.56
CA ARG A 92 7.19 19.32 -10.23
C ARG A 92 5.81 18.93 -9.71
N TYR A 93 5.15 17.94 -10.34
CA TYR A 93 3.84 17.48 -9.90
C TYR A 93 3.92 16.71 -8.57
N VAL A 94 4.86 15.78 -8.44
CA VAL A 94 5.07 15.01 -7.22
C VAL A 94 5.37 15.91 -6.02
N THR A 95 6.21 16.93 -6.19
CA THR A 95 6.48 17.95 -5.16
C THR A 95 5.20 18.69 -4.76
N TRP A 96 4.43 19.17 -5.72
CA TRP A 96 3.18 19.89 -5.46
C TRP A 96 2.14 18.99 -4.79
N GLN A 97 1.97 17.77 -5.30
CA GLN A 97 1.01 16.80 -4.75
C GLN A 97 1.37 16.40 -3.31
N SER A 98 2.65 16.15 -3.01
CA SER A 98 3.09 15.81 -1.65
C SER A 98 2.75 16.90 -0.62
N ARG A 99 2.98 18.16 -0.98
CA ARG A 99 2.62 19.30 -0.13
C ARG A 99 1.12 19.48 0.04
N ARG A 100 0.35 19.25 -1.03
CA ARG A 100 -1.11 19.26 -0.99
C ARG A 100 -1.63 18.12 -0.11
N ASN A 101 -1.08 16.91 -0.21
CA ASN A 101 -1.43 15.78 0.62
C ASN A 101 -1.25 16.10 2.12
N ALA A 102 -0.12 16.68 2.51
CA ALA A 102 0.13 17.09 3.89
C ALA A 102 -0.90 18.13 4.38
N ALA A 103 -1.25 19.10 3.54
CA ALA A 103 -2.27 20.10 3.86
C ALA A 103 -3.67 19.47 4.03
N GLU A 104 -4.05 18.53 3.17
CA GLU A 104 -5.36 17.84 3.24
C GLU A 104 -5.44 16.87 4.44
N LEU A 105 -4.34 16.21 4.79
CA LEU A 105 -4.25 15.33 5.98
C LEU A 105 -4.15 16.13 7.29
N GLY A 106 -3.69 17.38 7.23
CA GLY A 106 -3.43 18.21 8.41
C GLY A 106 -2.22 17.79 9.23
N CYS A 107 -1.35 16.94 8.68
CA CYS A 107 -0.13 16.45 9.32
C CYS A 107 0.95 16.12 8.27
N THR A 108 2.19 15.93 8.71
CA THR A 108 3.28 15.40 7.88
C THR A 108 3.04 13.90 7.65
N PRO A 109 2.88 13.43 6.41
CA PRO A 109 2.76 11.99 6.16
C PRO A 109 4.07 11.27 6.45
N ASP A 110 3.99 10.08 7.07
CA ASP A 110 5.16 9.24 7.36
C ASP A 110 5.76 8.66 6.09
N ILE A 111 4.91 8.24 5.14
CA ILE A 111 5.35 7.74 3.84
C ILE A 111 4.50 8.36 2.73
N VAL A 112 5.17 8.80 1.65
CA VAL A 112 4.52 9.12 0.38
C VAL A 112 4.93 8.08 -0.65
N PHE A 113 3.97 7.27 -1.12
CA PHE A 113 4.23 6.28 -2.16
C PHE A 113 4.15 6.89 -3.56
N VAL A 114 5.09 6.56 -4.43
CA VAL A 114 4.94 6.72 -5.89
C VAL A 114 3.88 5.73 -6.35
N HIS A 115 2.78 6.23 -6.92
CA HIS A 115 1.57 5.46 -7.16
C HIS A 115 1.54 4.86 -8.57
N ASN A 116 1.71 3.55 -8.69
CA ASN A 116 1.71 2.75 -9.92
C ASN A 116 2.64 3.33 -11.02
N PRO A 117 3.96 3.38 -10.78
CA PRO A 117 4.90 3.90 -11.77
C PRO A 117 4.94 3.08 -13.07
N GLU A 118 4.49 1.82 -13.04
CA GLU A 118 4.34 0.96 -14.22
C GLU A 118 3.38 1.51 -15.29
N ARG A 119 2.58 2.53 -14.95
CA ARG A 119 1.71 3.22 -15.91
C ARG A 119 2.45 4.23 -16.80
N ALA A 120 3.64 4.63 -16.41
CA ALA A 120 4.47 5.51 -17.22
C ALA A 120 5.06 4.76 -18.42
N ALA A 121 5.22 5.42 -19.56
CA ALA A 121 5.87 4.83 -20.74
C ALA A 121 7.31 4.38 -20.45
N HIS A 122 8.00 5.10 -19.56
CA HIS A 122 9.36 4.81 -19.09
C HIS A 122 9.36 4.81 -17.55
N PRO A 123 9.02 3.68 -16.90
CA PRO A 123 8.85 3.61 -15.44
C PRO A 123 10.09 4.04 -14.65
N HIS A 124 11.28 3.65 -15.08
CA HIS A 124 12.54 3.99 -14.39
C HIS A 124 12.82 5.49 -14.40
N ASP A 125 12.59 6.17 -15.53
CA ASP A 125 12.79 7.62 -15.64
C ASP A 125 11.73 8.37 -14.82
N ALA A 126 10.48 7.91 -14.84
CA ALA A 126 9.41 8.47 -14.06
C ALA A 126 9.67 8.33 -12.54
N MET A 127 10.16 7.16 -12.10
CA MET A 127 10.58 6.95 -10.72
C MET A 127 11.77 7.82 -10.34
N ALA A 128 12.77 8.01 -11.21
CA ALA A 128 13.91 8.87 -10.91
C ALA A 128 13.49 10.32 -10.68
N GLY A 129 12.58 10.88 -11.48
CA GLY A 129 12.00 12.20 -11.27
C GLY A 129 11.22 12.29 -9.95
N ALA A 130 10.33 11.30 -9.68
CA ALA A 130 9.55 11.25 -8.47
C ALA A 130 10.43 11.10 -7.21
N PHE A 131 11.44 10.23 -7.24
CA PHE A 131 12.35 10.02 -6.11
C PHE A 131 13.20 11.28 -5.82
N THR A 132 13.67 11.97 -6.85
CA THR A 132 14.36 13.25 -6.68
C THR A 132 13.49 14.27 -5.94
N ALA A 133 12.22 14.38 -6.32
CA ALA A 133 11.26 15.24 -5.65
C ALA A 133 11.02 14.82 -4.18
N LEU A 134 10.77 13.54 -3.94
CA LEU A 134 10.46 13.02 -2.61
C LEU A 134 11.68 13.05 -1.67
N GLU A 135 12.89 12.84 -2.18
CA GLU A 135 14.13 13.07 -1.42
C GLU A 135 14.25 14.51 -0.93
N ALA A 136 13.94 15.47 -1.79
CA ALA A 136 13.98 16.88 -1.40
C ALA A 136 12.91 17.21 -0.34
N GLU A 137 11.72 16.62 -0.43
CA GLU A 137 10.65 16.78 0.56
C GLU A 137 11.00 16.10 1.89
N ALA A 138 11.59 14.90 1.88
CA ALA A 138 12.03 14.18 3.07
C ALA A 138 13.16 14.91 3.80
N ARG A 139 14.20 15.34 3.08
CA ARG A 139 15.30 16.15 3.65
C ARG A 139 14.84 17.46 4.26
N ALA A 140 13.75 18.02 3.74
CA ALA A 140 13.14 19.23 4.28
C ALA A 140 12.14 18.96 5.42
N GLY A 141 11.95 17.71 5.85
CA GLY A 141 11.04 17.32 6.92
C GLY A 141 9.55 17.49 6.60
N ARG A 142 9.18 17.59 5.30
CA ARG A 142 7.79 17.74 4.86
C ARG A 142 7.09 16.40 4.64
N ILE A 143 7.86 15.33 4.54
CA ILE A 143 7.41 13.92 4.62
C ILE A 143 8.43 13.16 5.48
N GLY A 144 8.04 12.03 6.06
CA GLY A 144 8.99 11.18 6.80
C GLY A 144 9.92 10.43 5.85
N SER A 145 9.34 9.75 4.88
CA SER A 145 10.06 8.92 3.90
C SER A 145 9.20 8.70 2.66
N TYR A 146 9.68 7.89 1.70
CA TYR A 146 8.89 7.53 0.55
C TYR A 146 8.99 6.04 0.22
N GLY A 147 8.08 5.58 -0.64
CA GLY A 147 8.01 4.20 -1.12
C GLY A 147 7.46 4.10 -2.54
N VAL A 148 7.25 2.88 -3.00
CA VAL A 148 6.57 2.59 -4.27
C VAL A 148 5.33 1.73 -4.00
N ALA A 149 4.16 2.19 -4.44
CA ALA A 149 2.94 1.41 -4.46
C ALA A 149 2.65 0.98 -5.90
N THR A 150 2.58 -0.32 -6.15
CA THR A 150 2.37 -0.88 -7.48
C THR A 150 1.28 -1.94 -7.49
N TRP A 151 0.64 -2.12 -8.64
CA TRP A 151 -0.31 -3.21 -8.86
C TRP A 151 0.35 -4.39 -9.56
N THR A 152 1.09 -4.15 -10.66
CA THR A 152 1.74 -5.18 -11.48
C THR A 152 3.22 -4.90 -11.76
N GLY A 153 3.78 -3.82 -11.22
CA GLY A 153 5.14 -3.37 -11.58
C GLY A 153 6.22 -4.41 -11.34
N PHE A 154 6.11 -5.16 -10.25
CA PHE A 154 7.06 -6.24 -9.92
C PHE A 154 6.90 -7.51 -10.78
N GLU A 155 5.91 -7.57 -11.67
CA GLU A 155 5.80 -8.69 -12.60
C GLU A 155 6.79 -8.58 -13.78
N SER A 156 7.03 -7.36 -14.28
CA SER A 156 7.85 -7.15 -15.49
C SER A 156 8.41 -5.74 -15.68
N ALA A 157 7.99 -4.75 -14.91
CA ALA A 157 8.37 -3.35 -15.16
C ALA A 157 9.62 -2.92 -14.40
N PHE A 158 9.83 -3.43 -13.19
CA PHE A 158 10.97 -3.14 -12.31
C PHE A 158 11.07 -4.16 -11.17
N SER A 159 12.23 -4.25 -10.55
CA SER A 159 12.52 -5.03 -9.34
C SER A 159 12.75 -4.12 -8.13
N VAL A 160 12.84 -4.70 -6.93
CA VAL A 160 13.26 -3.95 -5.73
C VAL A 160 14.69 -3.46 -5.88
N ALA A 161 15.57 -4.21 -6.55
CA ALA A 161 16.93 -3.78 -6.85
C ALA A 161 16.96 -2.51 -7.71
N ASP A 162 16.09 -2.41 -8.74
CA ASP A 162 15.95 -1.19 -9.54
C ASP A 162 15.53 0.01 -8.68
N LEU A 163 14.59 -0.20 -7.74
CA LEU A 163 14.16 0.87 -6.83
C LEU A 163 15.32 1.38 -5.96
N LEU A 164 16.13 0.48 -5.41
CA LEU A 164 17.29 0.80 -4.58
C LEU A 164 18.37 1.54 -5.38
N ASP A 165 18.62 1.10 -6.61
CA ASP A 165 19.56 1.77 -7.52
C ASP A 165 19.11 3.19 -7.86
N ILE A 166 17.82 3.38 -8.18
CA ILE A 166 17.27 4.71 -8.46
C ILE A 166 17.35 5.57 -7.20
N ALA A 167 16.94 5.06 -6.04
CA ALA A 167 16.98 5.79 -4.77
C ALA A 167 18.41 6.21 -4.42
N THR A 168 19.38 5.32 -4.60
CA THR A 168 20.81 5.63 -4.38
C THR A 168 21.32 6.71 -5.32
N ARG A 169 20.94 6.69 -6.60
CA ARG A 169 21.29 7.76 -7.56
C ARG A 169 20.68 9.10 -7.20
N CYS A 170 19.43 9.12 -6.68
CA CYS A 170 18.71 10.36 -6.36
C CYS A 170 19.08 10.92 -4.98
N GLY A 171 19.25 10.04 -3.99
CA GLY A 171 19.39 10.39 -2.58
C GLY A 171 20.76 10.08 -1.95
N GLY A 172 21.60 9.31 -2.64
CA GLY A 172 22.84 8.78 -2.07
C GLY A 172 22.58 7.57 -1.14
N PRO A 173 23.61 7.12 -0.41
CA PRO A 173 23.51 5.95 0.48
C PRO A 173 22.52 6.12 1.64
N GLY A 174 22.21 7.35 2.00
CA GLY A 174 21.24 7.69 3.06
C GLY A 174 19.89 8.13 2.51
N HIS A 175 19.47 7.58 1.37
CA HIS A 175 18.16 7.88 0.77
C HIS A 175 16.99 7.50 1.70
N HIS A 176 15.82 8.11 1.45
CA HIS A 176 14.61 7.94 2.26
C HIS A 176 13.60 6.95 1.64
N LEU A 177 14.01 6.07 0.72
CA LEU A 177 13.18 4.95 0.27
C LEU A 177 13.13 3.91 1.39
N THR A 178 11.94 3.68 1.96
CA THR A 178 11.76 2.80 3.13
C THR A 178 10.70 1.73 2.95
N ALA A 179 9.88 1.79 1.90
CA ALA A 179 8.73 0.90 1.79
C ALA A 179 8.37 0.54 0.35
N VAL A 180 7.74 -0.64 0.22
CA VAL A 180 7.02 -1.06 -0.98
C VAL A 180 5.59 -1.48 -0.62
N GLN A 181 4.65 -1.19 -1.52
CA GLN A 181 3.25 -1.61 -1.39
C GLN A 181 2.85 -2.39 -2.64
N LEU A 182 2.37 -3.62 -2.45
CA LEU A 182 1.99 -4.54 -3.54
C LEU A 182 0.79 -5.39 -3.15
N PRO A 183 0.00 -5.89 -4.12
CA PRO A 183 -1.11 -6.79 -3.83
C PRO A 183 -0.60 -8.20 -3.52
N VAL A 184 -1.16 -8.81 -2.47
CA VAL A 184 -1.01 -10.23 -2.15
C VAL A 184 -2.37 -10.77 -1.69
N SER A 185 -2.84 -11.82 -2.33
CA SER A 185 -4.11 -12.48 -2.00
C SER A 185 -4.18 -13.85 -2.65
N LEU A 186 -5.23 -14.64 -2.34
CA LEU A 186 -5.48 -15.94 -2.96
C LEU A 186 -5.69 -15.91 -4.50
N VAL A 187 -5.94 -14.74 -5.08
CA VAL A 187 -6.00 -14.53 -6.55
C VAL A 187 -4.76 -13.85 -7.10
N MET A 188 -3.80 -13.49 -6.25
CA MET A 188 -2.52 -12.88 -6.60
C MET A 188 -1.41 -13.59 -5.82
N LEU A 189 -1.21 -14.88 -6.10
CA LEU A 189 -0.34 -15.80 -5.36
C LEU A 189 1.13 -15.74 -5.77
N LYS A 190 1.45 -15.19 -6.93
CA LYS A 190 2.85 -15.13 -7.39
C LYS A 190 3.83 -14.55 -6.34
N PRO A 191 3.51 -13.46 -5.62
CA PRO A 191 4.39 -12.98 -4.54
C PRO A 191 4.51 -13.97 -3.38
N VAL A 192 3.47 -14.79 -3.10
CA VAL A 192 3.51 -15.84 -2.05
C VAL A 192 4.46 -16.95 -2.47
N THR A 193 4.30 -17.49 -3.68
CA THR A 193 5.17 -18.53 -4.24
C THR A 193 6.63 -18.08 -4.23
N GLN A 194 6.91 -16.88 -4.75
CA GLN A 194 8.24 -16.32 -4.77
C GLN A 194 8.84 -16.14 -3.36
N ALA A 195 8.03 -15.68 -2.40
CA ALA A 195 8.49 -15.48 -1.02
C ALA A 195 8.87 -16.80 -0.33
N LEU A 196 8.13 -17.89 -0.58
CA LEU A 196 8.43 -19.23 -0.10
C LEU A 196 9.75 -19.77 -0.69
N ASP A 197 10.03 -19.43 -1.95
CA ASP A 197 11.30 -19.75 -2.62
C ASP A 197 12.45 -18.81 -2.23
N GLY A 198 12.23 -17.85 -1.34
CA GLY A 198 13.22 -16.84 -0.95
C GLY A 198 13.56 -15.84 -2.05
N THR A 199 12.66 -15.64 -3.02
CA THR A 199 12.84 -14.76 -4.18
C THR A 199 11.73 -13.72 -4.28
N GLY A 200 11.81 -12.83 -5.27
CA GLY A 200 10.79 -11.85 -5.60
C GLY A 200 10.65 -10.69 -4.60
N PRO A 201 9.64 -9.82 -4.80
CA PRO A 201 9.60 -8.50 -4.18
C PRO A 201 9.53 -8.53 -2.65
N LEU A 202 8.87 -9.52 -2.04
CA LEU A 202 8.78 -9.61 -0.57
C LEU A 202 10.11 -10.01 0.05
N ALA A 203 10.79 -11.00 -0.52
CA ALA A 203 12.10 -11.45 -0.05
C ALA A 203 13.19 -10.38 -0.28
N GLU A 204 13.18 -9.74 -1.46
CA GLU A 204 14.10 -8.66 -1.79
C GLU A 204 13.89 -7.43 -0.88
N ALA A 205 12.64 -7.04 -0.62
CA ALA A 205 12.31 -5.95 0.30
C ALA A 205 12.77 -6.25 1.73
N ALA A 206 12.54 -7.48 2.21
CA ALA A 206 12.99 -7.92 3.53
C ALA A 206 14.52 -7.89 3.64
N ALA A 207 15.25 -8.38 2.62
CA ALA A 207 16.70 -8.34 2.58
C ALA A 207 17.28 -6.91 2.56
N ALA A 208 16.57 -5.97 1.93
CA ALA A 208 16.90 -4.55 1.88
C ALA A 208 16.44 -3.76 3.13
N GLY A 209 15.75 -4.38 4.07
CA GLY A 209 15.21 -3.72 5.26
C GLY A 209 14.00 -2.80 4.98
N LEU A 210 13.38 -2.91 3.81
CA LEU A 210 12.18 -2.14 3.48
C LEU A 210 10.94 -2.69 4.19
N ASP A 211 9.99 -1.80 4.49
CA ASP A 211 8.67 -2.18 4.95
C ASP A 211 7.79 -2.61 3.78
N THR A 212 7.00 -3.67 3.98
CA THR A 212 6.06 -4.18 2.98
C THR A 212 4.62 -3.90 3.43
N PHE A 213 3.87 -3.24 2.56
CA PHE A 213 2.45 -2.98 2.75
C PHE A 213 1.64 -3.82 1.77
N ILE A 214 0.81 -4.70 2.28
CA ILE A 214 0.02 -5.59 1.45
C ILE A 214 -1.33 -4.97 1.13
N SER A 215 -1.51 -4.60 -0.13
CA SER A 215 -2.78 -4.12 -0.65
C SER A 215 -3.68 -5.28 -1.12
N ALA A 216 -4.99 -5.02 -1.14
CA ALA A 216 -6.01 -5.94 -1.66
C ALA A 216 -5.98 -7.39 -1.10
N PRO A 217 -5.73 -7.64 0.21
CA PRO A 217 -5.67 -8.99 0.75
C PRO A 217 -6.98 -9.77 0.57
N LEU A 218 -8.11 -9.07 0.49
CA LEU A 218 -9.44 -9.62 0.22
C LEU A 218 -10.00 -9.19 -1.16
N HIS A 219 -9.13 -8.77 -2.08
CA HIS A 219 -9.49 -8.34 -3.44
C HIS A 219 -10.67 -7.35 -3.49
N GLY A 220 -10.58 -6.28 -2.69
CA GLY A 220 -11.65 -5.28 -2.60
C GLY A 220 -12.92 -5.77 -1.91
N GLY A 221 -12.87 -6.91 -1.20
CA GLY A 221 -14.00 -7.53 -0.51
C GLY A 221 -14.79 -8.53 -1.35
N GLU A 222 -14.36 -8.80 -2.57
CA GLU A 222 -14.99 -9.78 -3.48
C GLU A 222 -14.52 -11.22 -3.20
N LEU A 223 -13.25 -11.36 -2.81
CA LEU A 223 -12.60 -12.67 -2.61
C LEU A 223 -13.32 -13.60 -1.62
N PRO A 224 -13.84 -13.18 -0.46
CA PRO A 224 -14.49 -14.09 0.48
C PRO A 224 -15.70 -14.84 -0.09
N ALA A 225 -16.41 -14.26 -1.05
CA ALA A 225 -17.53 -14.90 -1.72
C ALA A 225 -17.11 -15.93 -2.79
N MET A 226 -15.84 -15.96 -3.17
CA MET A 226 -15.27 -16.87 -4.17
C MET A 226 -14.56 -18.06 -3.54
N ILE A 227 -14.25 -18.00 -2.25
CA ILE A 227 -13.57 -19.08 -1.51
C ILE A 227 -14.59 -20.12 -1.10
N THR A 228 -14.39 -21.38 -1.51
CA THR A 228 -15.24 -22.49 -1.08
C THR A 228 -14.93 -22.88 0.36
N ASP A 229 -15.88 -23.57 1.01
CA ASP A 229 -15.68 -24.07 2.37
C ASP A 229 -14.50 -25.07 2.44
N GLU A 230 -14.30 -25.87 1.38
CA GLU A 230 -13.17 -26.82 1.30
C GLU A 230 -11.83 -26.08 1.26
N LEU A 231 -11.73 -25.00 0.49
CA LEU A 231 -10.51 -24.20 0.42
C LEU A 231 -10.26 -23.49 1.75
N ALA A 232 -11.28 -22.92 2.38
CA ALA A 232 -11.13 -22.30 3.70
C ALA A 232 -10.66 -23.33 4.76
N GLN A 233 -11.22 -24.54 4.75
CA GLN A 233 -10.82 -25.64 5.65
C GLN A 233 -9.38 -26.13 5.38
N LEU A 234 -8.96 -26.15 4.11
CA LEU A 234 -7.57 -26.48 3.75
C LEU A 234 -6.58 -25.47 4.31
N ILE A 235 -6.91 -24.17 4.23
CA ILE A 235 -6.05 -23.09 4.72
C ILE A 235 -6.00 -23.10 6.25
N ASP A 236 -7.17 -23.01 6.90
CA ASP A 236 -7.26 -22.95 8.37
C ASP A 236 -8.62 -23.43 8.85
N ALA A 237 -8.65 -24.65 9.38
CA ALA A 237 -9.87 -25.31 9.81
C ALA A 237 -10.61 -24.52 10.90
N GLY A 238 -11.89 -24.25 10.68
CA GLY A 238 -12.75 -23.54 11.63
C GLY A 238 -12.76 -22.02 11.48
N THR A 239 -12.08 -21.49 10.46
CA THR A 239 -12.14 -20.05 10.11
C THR A 239 -13.14 -19.78 8.99
N THR A 240 -13.59 -18.54 8.90
CA THR A 240 -14.37 -18.07 7.74
C THR A 240 -13.46 -17.87 6.52
N ALA A 241 -14.06 -17.84 5.32
CA ALA A 241 -13.33 -17.58 4.08
C ALA A 241 -12.46 -16.29 4.13
N ALA A 242 -12.95 -15.22 4.74
CA ALA A 242 -12.19 -13.99 4.91
C ALA A 242 -11.02 -14.15 5.90
N GLU A 243 -11.24 -14.87 6.99
CA GLU A 243 -10.19 -15.16 7.98
C GLU A 243 -9.11 -16.07 7.39
N ALA A 244 -9.49 -17.12 6.66
CA ALA A 244 -8.54 -18.00 5.97
C ALA A 244 -7.67 -17.24 4.97
N ALA A 245 -8.27 -16.37 4.13
CA ALA A 245 -7.53 -15.54 3.19
C ALA A 245 -6.54 -14.56 3.87
N LEU A 246 -6.95 -13.96 4.99
CA LEU A 246 -6.08 -13.07 5.77
C LEU A 246 -4.96 -13.85 6.46
N HIS A 247 -5.25 -15.08 6.96
CA HIS A 247 -4.24 -15.92 7.60
C HIS A 247 -3.16 -16.37 6.62
N LEU A 248 -3.54 -16.76 5.40
CA LEU A 248 -2.57 -17.07 4.35
C LEU A 248 -1.69 -15.85 4.02
N THR A 249 -2.32 -14.69 3.83
CA THR A 249 -1.57 -13.44 3.56
C THR A 249 -0.63 -13.10 4.71
N ALA A 250 -1.10 -13.22 5.96
CA ALA A 250 -0.31 -12.94 7.16
C ALA A 250 0.85 -13.92 7.36
N SER A 251 0.68 -15.17 6.88
CA SER A 251 1.69 -16.23 6.98
C SER A 251 2.73 -16.18 5.86
N THR A 252 2.53 -15.31 4.86
CA THR A 252 3.48 -15.17 3.74
C THR A 252 4.78 -14.52 4.21
N PRO A 253 5.96 -15.13 3.95
CA PRO A 253 7.24 -14.57 4.35
C PRO A 253 7.46 -13.14 3.80
N GLY A 254 7.99 -12.25 4.65
CA GLY A 254 8.28 -10.87 4.26
C GLY A 254 7.10 -9.89 4.35
N VAL A 255 5.90 -10.33 4.72
CA VAL A 255 4.75 -9.46 4.97
C VAL A 255 4.89 -8.76 6.32
N LYS A 256 4.79 -7.41 6.35
CA LYS A 256 4.86 -6.60 7.58
C LYS A 256 3.54 -5.88 7.91
N HIS A 257 2.87 -5.29 6.92
CA HIS A 257 1.62 -4.55 7.12
C HIS A 257 0.54 -5.05 6.16
N ILE A 258 -0.66 -5.36 6.66
CA ILE A 258 -1.81 -5.78 5.87
C ILE A 258 -2.86 -4.67 5.88
N LEU A 259 -3.21 -4.16 4.69
CA LEU A 259 -4.17 -3.08 4.52
C LEU A 259 -5.60 -3.63 4.46
N LEU A 260 -6.36 -3.50 5.55
CA LEU A 260 -7.76 -3.89 5.61
C LEU A 260 -8.69 -2.70 5.38
N GLY A 261 -9.48 -2.73 4.30
CA GLY A 261 -10.50 -1.72 4.00
C GLY A 261 -11.87 -2.10 4.54
N SER A 262 -12.13 -1.93 5.82
CA SER A 262 -13.45 -2.24 6.39
C SER A 262 -13.92 -1.22 7.43
N GLY A 263 -15.15 -0.74 7.25
CA GLY A 263 -15.87 0.10 8.22
C GLY A 263 -16.63 -0.67 9.30
N ARG A 264 -16.41 -1.99 9.45
CA ARG A 264 -17.15 -2.82 10.43
C ARG A 264 -16.22 -3.33 11.53
N ALA A 265 -16.51 -2.97 12.78
CA ALA A 265 -15.73 -3.40 13.95
C ALA A 265 -15.58 -4.92 14.05
N GLN A 266 -16.60 -5.70 13.67
CA GLN A 266 -16.52 -7.16 13.69
C GLN A 266 -15.45 -7.72 12.74
N HIS A 267 -15.23 -7.11 11.57
CA HIS A 267 -14.20 -7.53 10.62
C HIS A 267 -12.79 -7.25 11.18
N TRP A 268 -12.61 -6.11 11.87
CA TRP A 268 -11.37 -5.79 12.55
C TRP A 268 -11.03 -6.79 13.64
N LYS A 269 -12.02 -7.12 14.51
CA LYS A 269 -11.85 -8.13 15.57
C LYS A 269 -11.52 -9.52 14.99
N ALA A 270 -12.17 -9.91 13.88
CA ALA A 270 -11.91 -11.17 13.20
C ALA A 270 -10.48 -11.21 12.64
N ALA A 271 -10.07 -10.15 11.92
CA ALA A 271 -8.72 -10.03 11.38
C ALA A 271 -7.65 -10.07 12.47
N GLN A 272 -7.85 -9.34 13.57
CA GLN A 272 -6.91 -9.36 14.70
C GLN A 272 -6.74 -10.75 15.32
N ARG A 273 -7.86 -11.49 15.48
CA ARG A 273 -7.78 -12.88 16.00
C ARG A 273 -6.89 -13.75 15.12
N VAL A 274 -7.08 -13.65 13.80
CA VAL A 274 -6.33 -14.44 12.82
C VAL A 274 -4.86 -14.06 12.79
N LEU A 275 -4.54 -12.77 12.78
CA LEU A 275 -3.15 -12.30 12.78
C LEU A 275 -2.41 -12.62 14.08
N ALA A 276 -3.13 -12.91 15.17
CA ALA A 276 -2.56 -13.38 16.44
C ALA A 276 -2.24 -14.88 16.45
N LEU A 277 -2.73 -15.66 15.48
CA LEU A 277 -2.44 -17.10 15.36
C LEU A 277 -0.97 -17.30 14.94
N PRO A 278 -0.39 -18.49 15.23
CA PRO A 278 0.88 -18.87 14.64
C PRO A 278 0.80 -18.86 13.11
N PRO A 279 1.86 -18.49 12.39
CA PRO A 279 1.86 -18.59 10.93
C PRO A 279 1.52 -20.00 10.44
N LEU A 280 0.81 -20.09 9.32
CA LEU A 280 0.56 -21.36 8.65
C LEU A 280 1.89 -22.03 8.27
N PRO A 281 1.99 -23.37 8.36
CA PRO A 281 3.17 -24.09 7.89
C PRO A 281 3.40 -23.86 6.38
N ASP A 282 4.65 -23.80 5.95
CA ASP A 282 5.02 -23.66 4.52
C ASP A 282 4.34 -24.72 3.66
N LYS A 283 4.23 -25.95 4.20
CA LYS A 283 3.51 -27.05 3.54
C LYS A 283 2.06 -26.70 3.20
N THR A 284 1.35 -26.06 4.11
CA THR A 284 -0.03 -25.61 3.86
C THR A 284 -0.08 -24.54 2.77
N LEU A 285 0.86 -23.59 2.79
CA LEU A 285 0.96 -22.55 1.75
C LEU A 285 1.21 -23.17 0.37
N HIS A 286 2.12 -24.15 0.28
CA HIS A 286 2.38 -24.89 -0.97
C HIS A 286 1.15 -25.68 -1.44
N GLU A 287 0.46 -26.39 -0.53
CA GLU A 287 -0.77 -27.13 -0.87
C GLU A 287 -1.85 -26.20 -1.45
N VAL A 288 -2.02 -25.00 -0.89
CA VAL A 288 -2.97 -24.00 -1.42
C VAL A 288 -2.56 -23.50 -2.80
N ILE A 289 -1.26 -23.23 -3.02
CA ILE A 289 -0.71 -22.82 -4.32
C ILE A 289 -0.98 -23.89 -5.36
N ASP A 290 -0.72 -25.17 -5.04
CA ASP A 290 -0.93 -26.31 -5.94
C ASP A 290 -2.41 -26.47 -6.32
N VAL A 291 -3.33 -26.35 -5.34
CA VAL A 291 -4.78 -26.45 -5.56
C VAL A 291 -5.30 -25.32 -6.44
N LEU A 292 -4.74 -24.13 -6.32
CA LEU A 292 -5.14 -22.96 -7.11
C LEU A 292 -4.41 -22.85 -8.46
N GLY A 293 -3.41 -23.70 -8.70
CA GLY A 293 -2.68 -23.77 -9.98
C GLY A 293 -1.81 -22.55 -10.26
N ALA A 294 -1.20 -21.99 -9.23
CA ALA A 294 -0.42 -20.76 -9.30
C ALA A 294 1.10 -21.03 -9.23
#